data_77318dd2c859f6dcc1d21c268cd8400b
#
_entry.id   77318dd2c859f6dcc1d21c268cd8400b
#
_cell.length_a   1.000
_cell.length_b   1.000
_cell.length_c   1.000
_cell.angle_alpha   90.00
_cell.angle_beta   90.00
_cell.angle_gamma   90.00
#
_symmetry.space_group_name_H-M   'P 1'
#
loop_
_entity.id
_entity.type
_entity.pdbx_description
1 polymer ?
#
loop_
_entity_poly.entity_id
_entity_poly.type
_entity_poly.pdbx_seq_one_letter_code
_entity_poly.pdbx_strand_id
1 'polypeptide(L)'
;MSQYQASIDAAQGVLDAFMAAFNARDIPAFEETFNFPSVRFASNTMVILNKGDMKPERFTTGALAEWDHSAWERRAVIHAGADKVHIDTRFTRYRNDGSVIGGFDSIYVITRENGHWGVKCRSSFAP
;
A
#
# COMPACT_ATOMS: atom_id res chain seq x y z
N MET A 1 18.24 2.50 -19.23
CA MET A 1 18.01 2.96 -17.86
C MET A 1 17.07 4.15 -17.88
N SER A 2 16.11 4.16 -16.98
CA SER A 2 15.16 5.27 -16.86
C SER A 2 15.85 6.49 -16.24
N GLN A 3 15.55 7.69 -16.76
CA GLN A 3 16.01 8.94 -16.13
C GLN A 3 15.38 9.14 -14.73
N TYR A 4 14.33 8.38 -14.42
CA TYR A 4 13.63 8.46 -13.14
C TYR A 4 13.91 7.23 -12.25
N GLN A 5 15.04 6.58 -12.46
CA GLN A 5 15.34 5.35 -11.71
C GLN A 5 15.37 5.58 -10.19
N ALA A 6 15.89 6.72 -9.74
CA ALA A 6 15.91 7.05 -8.31
C ALA A 6 14.49 7.15 -7.74
N SER A 7 13.56 7.76 -8.50
CA SER A 7 12.15 7.85 -8.10
C SER A 7 11.49 6.48 -8.06
N ILE A 8 11.77 5.64 -9.05
CA ILE A 8 11.27 4.26 -9.12
C ILE A 8 11.76 3.46 -7.91
N ASP A 9 13.04 3.53 -7.61
CA ASP A 9 13.63 2.80 -6.48
C ASP A 9 13.03 3.27 -5.15
N ALA A 10 12.85 4.57 -4.97
CA ALA A 10 12.23 5.13 -3.78
C ALA A 10 10.78 4.65 -3.63
N ALA A 11 10.00 4.68 -4.72
CA ALA A 11 8.61 4.24 -4.70
C ALA A 11 8.49 2.74 -4.41
N GLN A 12 9.35 1.90 -4.99
CA GLN A 12 9.37 0.47 -4.66
C GLN A 12 9.75 0.26 -3.19
N GLY A 13 10.67 1.06 -2.66
CA GLY A 13 11.02 1.03 -1.24
C GLY A 13 9.85 1.37 -0.33
N VAL A 14 8.99 2.30 -0.74
CA VAL A 14 7.75 2.62 -0.01
C VAL A 14 6.85 1.39 0.07
N LEU A 15 6.67 0.66 -1.04
CA LEU A 15 5.83 -0.53 -1.04
C LEU A 15 6.43 -1.66 -0.20
N ASP A 16 7.77 -1.81 -0.16
CA ASP A 16 8.42 -2.76 0.73
C ASP A 16 8.10 -2.43 2.20
N ALA A 17 8.29 -1.18 2.58
CA ALA A 17 8.01 -0.71 3.95
C ALA A 17 6.52 -0.81 4.30
N PHE A 18 5.66 -0.48 3.36
CA PHE A 18 4.20 -0.57 3.50
C PHE A 18 3.77 -1.99 3.87
N MET A 19 4.22 -2.97 3.09
CA MET A 19 3.87 -4.37 3.33
C MET A 19 4.44 -4.88 4.64
N ALA A 20 5.70 -4.56 4.94
CA ALA A 20 6.36 -4.98 6.18
C ALA A 20 5.65 -4.41 7.41
N ALA A 21 5.31 -3.12 7.40
CA ALA A 21 4.63 -2.47 8.52
C ALA A 21 3.21 -3.01 8.71
N PHE A 22 2.48 -3.23 7.62
CA PHE A 22 1.12 -3.77 7.68
C PHE A 22 1.14 -5.18 8.26
N ASN A 23 2.03 -6.04 7.77
CA ASN A 23 2.16 -7.42 8.28
C ASN A 23 2.58 -7.44 9.76
N ALA A 24 3.39 -6.48 10.19
CA ALA A 24 3.81 -6.36 11.59
C ALA A 24 2.74 -5.73 12.48
N ARG A 25 1.67 -5.22 11.91
CA ARG A 25 0.63 -4.45 12.60
C ARG A 25 1.21 -3.24 13.34
N ASP A 26 2.25 -2.67 12.75
CA ASP A 26 2.97 -1.51 13.29
C ASP A 26 2.38 -0.24 12.71
N ILE A 27 1.41 0.35 13.40
CA ILE A 27 0.69 1.52 12.91
C ILE A 27 1.60 2.73 12.69
N PRO A 28 2.50 3.11 13.62
CA PRO A 28 3.40 4.23 13.36
C PRO A 28 4.28 4.02 12.12
N ALA A 29 4.86 2.82 11.95
CA ALA A 29 5.67 2.51 10.78
C ALA A 29 4.82 2.51 9.50
N PHE A 30 3.59 2.03 9.58
CA PHE A 30 2.67 2.03 8.45
C PHE A 30 2.33 3.46 8.02
N GLU A 31 2.03 4.34 8.98
CA GLU A 31 1.73 5.74 8.70
C GLU A 31 2.89 6.48 8.03
N GLU A 32 4.14 6.10 8.34
CA GLU A 32 5.32 6.69 7.69
C GLU A 32 5.38 6.40 6.18
N THR A 33 4.66 5.40 5.70
CA THR A 33 4.63 5.05 4.28
C THR A 33 3.61 5.86 3.47
N PHE A 34 2.92 6.79 4.10
CA PHE A 34 1.89 7.63 3.47
C PHE A 34 2.32 9.07 3.34
N ASN A 35 1.78 9.74 2.33
CA ASN A 35 1.68 11.20 2.28
C ASN A 35 0.22 11.55 2.53
N PHE A 36 -0.08 12.03 3.73
CA PHE A 36 -1.44 12.38 4.12
C PHE A 36 -1.86 13.75 3.59
N PRO A 37 -3.15 13.98 3.29
CA PRO A 37 -4.20 12.99 3.24
C PRO A 37 -4.00 12.04 2.06
N SER A 38 -4.31 10.77 2.28
CA SER A 38 -4.17 9.72 1.25
C SER A 38 -5.55 9.18 0.88
N VAL A 39 -5.77 8.95 -0.41
CA VAL A 39 -7.06 8.46 -0.89
C VAL A 39 -6.99 6.95 -1.12
N ARG A 40 -7.95 6.23 -0.56
CA ARG A 40 -8.16 4.81 -0.84
C ARG A 40 -9.51 4.62 -1.50
N PHE A 41 -9.50 4.06 -2.70
CA PHE A 41 -10.70 3.66 -3.41
C PHE A 41 -10.72 2.13 -3.48
N ALA A 42 -11.47 1.51 -2.58
CA ALA A 42 -11.55 0.05 -2.49
C ALA A 42 -12.97 -0.38 -2.82
N SER A 43 -13.09 -1.30 -3.79
CA SER A 43 -14.39 -1.64 -4.37
C SER A 43 -15.08 -0.37 -4.85
N ASN A 44 -16.20 0.03 -4.27
CA ASN A 44 -16.89 1.26 -4.66
C ASN A 44 -16.90 2.30 -3.53
N THR A 45 -16.00 2.16 -2.56
CA THR A 45 -15.95 3.06 -1.41
C THR A 45 -14.68 3.88 -1.42
N MET A 46 -14.84 5.20 -1.43
CA MET A 46 -13.71 6.13 -1.33
C MET A 46 -13.54 6.58 0.12
N VAL A 47 -12.31 6.50 0.60
CA VAL A 47 -11.94 6.92 1.95
C VAL A 47 -10.76 7.88 1.84
N ILE A 48 -10.85 9.01 2.55
CA ILE A 48 -9.71 9.92 2.74
C ILE A 48 -9.10 9.57 4.08
N LEU A 49 -7.85 9.13 4.04
CA LEU A 49 -7.12 8.68 5.22
C LEU A 49 -6.21 9.80 5.71
N ASN A 50 -6.31 10.12 6.99
CA ASN A 50 -5.45 11.08 7.66
C ASN A 50 -4.61 10.37 8.73
N LYS A 51 -3.54 11.00 9.16
CA LYS A 51 -2.72 10.48 10.25
C LYS A 51 -3.60 10.32 11.49
N GLY A 52 -3.49 9.14 12.13
CA GLY A 52 -4.28 8.82 13.33
C GLY A 52 -5.59 8.10 13.05
N ASP A 53 -6.00 7.97 11.78
CA ASP A 53 -7.26 7.28 11.43
C ASP A 53 -7.16 5.76 11.57
N MET A 54 -5.95 5.20 11.39
CA MET A 54 -5.74 3.76 11.51
C MET A 54 -5.79 3.33 12.97
N LYS A 55 -6.63 2.32 13.26
CA LYS A 55 -6.77 1.77 14.62
C LYS A 55 -6.40 0.29 14.64
N PRO A 56 -5.90 -0.22 15.79
CA PRO A 56 -5.51 -1.63 15.91
C PRO A 56 -6.62 -2.63 15.55
N GLU A 57 -7.87 -2.28 15.82
CA GLU A 57 -9.02 -3.14 15.55
C GLU A 57 -9.16 -3.49 14.08
N ARG A 58 -8.61 -2.66 13.18
CA ARG A 58 -8.65 -2.91 11.76
C ARG A 58 -8.03 -4.25 11.37
N PHE A 59 -6.99 -4.67 12.09
CA PHE A 59 -6.25 -5.90 11.76
C PHE A 59 -6.98 -7.19 12.14
N THR A 60 -8.08 -7.10 12.88
CA THR A 60 -8.79 -8.26 13.41
C THR A 60 -10.28 -8.25 13.11
N THR A 61 -10.76 -7.30 12.31
CA THR A 61 -12.18 -7.15 12.02
C THR A 61 -12.44 -7.08 10.51
N GLY A 62 -13.70 -7.26 10.12
CA GLY A 62 -14.15 -7.15 8.75
C GLY A 62 -13.40 -8.07 7.81
N ALA A 63 -12.91 -7.53 6.71
CA ALA A 63 -12.18 -8.28 5.69
C ALA A 63 -10.86 -8.87 6.20
N LEU A 64 -10.34 -8.39 7.35
CA LEU A 64 -9.11 -8.88 7.95
C LEU A 64 -9.33 -9.80 9.15
N ALA A 65 -10.57 -10.26 9.39
CA ALA A 65 -10.87 -11.09 10.55
C ALA A 65 -10.06 -12.40 10.60
N GLU A 66 -9.78 -13.02 9.44
CA GLU A 66 -9.00 -14.25 9.34
C GLU A 66 -7.61 -14.04 8.78
N TRP A 67 -7.23 -12.78 8.54
CA TRP A 67 -5.97 -12.43 7.91
C TRP A 67 -4.78 -12.58 8.87
N ASP A 68 -3.71 -13.18 8.37
CA ASP A 68 -2.44 -13.30 9.09
C ASP A 68 -1.38 -12.38 8.46
N HIS A 69 -1.17 -12.50 7.16
CA HIS A 69 -0.20 -11.67 6.44
C HIS A 69 -0.54 -11.58 4.96
N SER A 70 0.11 -10.63 4.29
CA SER A 70 0.01 -10.45 2.84
C SER A 70 1.40 -10.48 2.20
N ALA A 71 1.43 -10.75 0.90
CA ALA A 71 2.66 -10.69 0.12
C ALA A 71 2.37 -10.08 -1.25
N TRP A 72 3.33 -9.32 -1.75
CA TRP A 72 3.26 -8.80 -3.11
C TRP A 72 3.50 -9.93 -4.12
N GLU A 73 2.69 -9.97 -5.18
CA GLU A 73 2.90 -10.86 -6.32
C GLU A 73 3.42 -10.10 -7.54
N ARG A 74 3.03 -8.84 -7.71
CA ARG A 74 3.44 -8.00 -8.83
C ARG A 74 3.55 -6.56 -8.36
N ARG A 75 4.61 -5.88 -8.82
CA ARG A 75 4.79 -4.43 -8.62
C ARG A 75 5.43 -3.88 -9.88
N ALA A 76 4.60 -3.65 -10.90
CA ALA A 76 5.06 -3.18 -12.20
C ALA A 76 4.88 -1.67 -12.31
N VAL A 77 5.97 -0.95 -12.55
CA VAL A 77 5.91 0.50 -12.74
C VAL A 77 5.22 0.79 -14.08
N ILE A 78 4.18 1.61 -14.03
CA ILE A 78 3.43 2.03 -15.23
C ILE A 78 3.97 3.35 -15.75
N HIS A 79 4.12 4.33 -14.88
CA HIS A 79 4.62 5.65 -15.21
C HIS A 79 5.52 6.16 -14.10
N ALA A 80 6.54 6.92 -14.46
CA ALA A 80 7.45 7.52 -13.49
C ALA A 80 7.80 8.94 -13.86
N GLY A 81 7.90 9.80 -12.87
CA GLY A 81 8.36 11.17 -12.97
C GLY A 81 9.29 11.51 -11.81
N ALA A 82 9.68 12.77 -11.71
CA ALA A 82 10.60 13.20 -10.66
C ALA A 82 10.00 13.03 -9.26
N ASP A 83 8.69 13.27 -9.12
CA ASP A 83 8.02 13.32 -7.82
C ASP A 83 6.79 12.41 -7.72
N LYS A 84 6.56 11.57 -8.71
CA LYS A 84 5.38 10.71 -8.75
C LYS A 84 5.65 9.45 -9.57
N VAL A 85 5.23 8.31 -9.01
CA VAL A 85 5.35 7.00 -9.68
C VAL A 85 4.02 6.27 -9.56
N HIS A 86 3.56 5.70 -10.67
CA HIS A 86 2.38 4.83 -10.70
C HIS A 86 2.83 3.39 -10.80
N ILE A 87 2.29 2.53 -9.95
CA ILE A 87 2.67 1.12 -9.89
C ILE A 87 1.42 0.25 -9.95
N ASP A 88 1.39 -0.66 -10.92
CA ASP A 88 0.39 -1.72 -11.00
C ASP A 88 0.82 -2.86 -10.09
N THR A 89 -0.05 -3.26 -9.18
CA THR A 89 0.29 -4.25 -8.16
C THR A 89 -0.73 -5.37 -8.11
N ARG A 90 -0.27 -6.50 -7.56
CA ARG A 90 -1.14 -7.56 -7.10
C ARG A 90 -0.58 -8.09 -5.79
N PHE A 91 -1.44 -8.31 -4.80
CA PHE A 91 -1.03 -8.90 -3.53
C PHE A 91 -2.01 -10.01 -3.14
N THR A 92 -1.52 -10.94 -2.32
CA THR A 92 -2.30 -12.05 -1.81
C THR A 92 -2.40 -11.95 -0.30
N ARG A 93 -3.60 -12.18 0.24
CA ARG A 93 -3.86 -12.28 1.68
C ARG A 93 -3.87 -13.75 2.08
N TYR A 94 -3.23 -14.06 3.20
CA TYR A 94 -3.10 -15.42 3.73
C TYR A 94 -3.66 -15.53 5.15
N ARG A 95 -4.21 -16.70 5.46
CA ARG A 95 -4.57 -17.09 6.82
C ARG A 95 -3.33 -17.60 7.55
N ASN A 96 -3.46 -17.79 8.87
CA ASN A 96 -2.38 -18.27 9.73
C ASN A 96 -1.88 -19.68 9.32
N ASP A 97 -2.75 -20.51 8.76
CA ASP A 97 -2.36 -21.86 8.28
C ASP A 97 -1.69 -21.83 6.89
N GLY A 98 -1.49 -20.65 6.32
CA GLY A 98 -0.90 -20.47 5.00
C GLY A 98 -1.88 -20.56 3.84
N SER A 99 -3.17 -20.82 4.11
CA SER A 99 -4.16 -20.87 3.04
C SER A 99 -4.48 -19.46 2.54
N VAL A 100 -4.88 -19.38 1.27
CA VAL A 100 -5.16 -18.11 0.59
C VAL A 100 -6.57 -17.62 0.92
N ILE A 101 -6.66 -16.37 1.36
CA ILE A 101 -7.94 -15.67 1.49
C ILE A 101 -8.37 -15.15 0.12
N GLY A 102 -7.44 -14.50 -0.60
CA GLY A 102 -7.69 -13.97 -1.93
C GLY A 102 -6.49 -13.19 -2.45
N GLY A 103 -6.48 -12.98 -3.76
CA GLY A 103 -5.49 -12.15 -4.44
C GLY A 103 -6.19 -10.96 -5.07
N PHE A 104 -5.58 -9.77 -5.00
CA PHE A 104 -6.24 -8.53 -5.38
C PHE A 104 -5.32 -7.64 -6.22
N ASP A 105 -5.87 -7.17 -7.34
CA ASP A 105 -5.20 -6.18 -8.17
C ASP A 105 -5.41 -4.79 -7.56
N SER A 106 -4.39 -3.95 -7.66
CA SER A 106 -4.43 -2.58 -7.15
C SER A 106 -3.49 -1.69 -7.95
N ILE A 107 -3.77 -0.40 -7.90
CA ILE A 107 -2.87 0.62 -8.46
C ILE A 107 -2.49 1.55 -7.32
N TYR A 108 -1.18 1.82 -7.20
CA TYR A 108 -0.65 2.75 -6.20
C TYR A 108 -0.06 3.98 -6.90
N VAL A 109 -0.35 5.14 -6.37
CA VAL A 109 0.29 6.40 -6.75
C VAL A 109 1.16 6.83 -5.58
N ILE A 110 2.47 6.80 -5.79
CA ILE A 110 3.46 7.15 -4.79
C ILE A 110 4.01 8.52 -5.15
N THR A 111 4.01 9.45 -4.21
CA THR A 111 4.48 10.82 -4.45
C THR A 111 5.62 11.17 -3.51
N ARG A 112 6.44 12.15 -3.95
CA ARG A 112 7.41 12.81 -3.08
C ARG A 112 6.88 14.20 -2.73
N GLU A 113 6.65 14.45 -1.45
CA GLU A 113 6.14 15.70 -0.93
C GLU A 113 7.04 16.17 0.21
N ASN A 114 7.66 17.34 0.05
CA ASN A 114 8.62 17.88 1.02
C ASN A 114 9.76 16.89 1.29
N GLY A 115 10.25 16.23 0.23
CA GLY A 115 11.32 15.25 0.33
C GLY A 115 10.89 13.86 0.82
N HIS A 116 9.63 13.67 1.17
CA HIS A 116 9.11 12.40 1.69
C HIS A 116 8.34 11.64 0.62
N TRP A 117 8.77 10.42 0.35
CA TRP A 117 8.05 9.50 -0.54
C TRP A 117 7.00 8.73 0.25
N GLY A 118 5.77 8.71 -0.25
CA GLY A 118 4.69 7.99 0.41
C GLY A 118 3.50 7.73 -0.50
N VAL A 119 2.60 6.86 -0.05
CA VAL A 119 1.38 6.50 -0.76
C VAL A 119 0.42 7.68 -0.71
N LYS A 120 0.09 8.24 -1.88
CA LYS A 120 -0.88 9.34 -2.00
C LYS A 120 -2.26 8.85 -2.37
N CYS A 121 -2.32 7.91 -3.30
CA CYS A 121 -3.59 7.33 -3.76
C CYS A 121 -3.41 5.85 -3.98
N ARG A 122 -4.48 5.09 -3.78
CA ARG A 122 -4.54 3.68 -4.19
C ARG A 122 -5.95 3.32 -4.57
N SER A 123 -6.07 2.54 -5.64
CA SER A 123 -7.33 1.93 -6.06
C SER A 123 -7.15 0.42 -5.96
N SER A 124 -8.06 -0.27 -5.28
CA SER A 124 -7.91 -1.70 -5.00
C SER A 124 -9.23 -2.43 -5.18
N PHE A 125 -9.12 -3.69 -5.62
CA PHE A 125 -10.24 -4.61 -5.63
C PHE A 125 -10.38 -5.36 -4.30
N ALA A 126 -9.47 -5.15 -3.35
CA ALA A 126 -9.59 -5.73 -2.03
C ALA A 126 -10.76 -5.11 -1.25
N PRO A 127 -11.53 -5.93 -0.55
CA PRO A 127 -12.58 -5.41 0.32
C PRO A 127 -12.02 -4.72 1.56
#